data_9267ccc6240331f8e9c62375cae789f3
#
_entry.id   9267ccc6240331f8e9c62375cae789f3
#
_cell.length_a   1.000
_cell.length_b   1.000
_cell.length_c   1.000
_cell.angle_alpha   90.00
_cell.angle_beta   90.00
_cell.angle_gamma   90.00
#
_symmetry.space_group_name_H-M   'P 1'
#
loop_
_entity.id
_entity.type
_entity.pdbx_description
1 polymer ?
#
loop_
_entity_poly.entity_id
_entity_poly.type
_entity_poly.pdbx_seq_one_letter_code
_entity_poly.pdbx_strand_id
1 'polypeptide(L)'
;MWKGRAIAFVEALMKVMVAMRDANHILLDANTIRNYFELERLEAMVLDNAFIRDGQEAINMEFLPDVIMQPMQNYLKTLPGYNKAKKGKQVSQVYEQHGFITMQLTRVFTSLADTYGHIVRVKMAEVDFKDVVLNRRILTVLLPALEKSPDELANLGKVVIASLKTMMAAGLGDSVEGTYQDLIKRKPTNAPTPYLCVLDEYGYYAVQGFAVVPAQARSLGFSVIFAGQDLPAFQKASKEEA
;
A
#
# COMPACT_ATOMS: atom_id res chain seq x y z
N MET A 1 11.02 -0.38 -17.06
CA MET A 1 10.17 0.74 -17.54
C MET A 1 8.72 0.63 -17.07
N TRP A 2 7.98 -0.47 -17.32
CA TRP A 2 6.55 -0.62 -16.97
C TRP A 2 6.25 -0.57 -15.48
N LYS A 3 7.08 -1.20 -14.63
CA LYS A 3 6.92 -1.22 -13.17
C LYS A 3 6.83 0.20 -12.57
N GLY A 4 7.70 1.12 -12.99
CA GLY A 4 7.66 2.51 -12.49
C GLY A 4 6.39 3.24 -12.89
N ARG A 5 5.90 3.02 -14.14
CA ARG A 5 4.63 3.60 -14.60
C ARG A 5 3.43 3.01 -13.86
N ALA A 6 3.46 1.72 -13.54
CA ALA A 6 2.42 1.06 -12.75
C ALA A 6 2.37 1.60 -11.32
N ILE A 7 3.52 1.84 -10.69
CA ILE A 7 3.59 2.47 -9.36
C ILE A 7 3.00 3.87 -9.41
N ALA A 8 3.42 4.72 -10.36
CA ALA A 8 2.91 6.08 -10.51
C ALA A 8 1.39 6.11 -10.77
N PHE A 9 0.87 5.15 -11.54
CA PHE A 9 -0.58 5.00 -11.74
C PHE A 9 -1.31 4.68 -10.45
N VAL A 10 -0.84 3.66 -9.71
CA VAL A 10 -1.47 3.28 -8.43
C VAL A 10 -1.40 4.41 -7.42
N GLU A 11 -0.26 5.11 -7.30
CA GLU A 11 -0.13 6.26 -6.41
C GLU A 11 -1.14 7.37 -6.74
N ALA A 12 -1.32 7.66 -8.04
CA ALA A 12 -2.31 8.63 -8.49
C ALA A 12 -3.75 8.19 -8.16
N LEU A 13 -4.08 6.92 -8.43
CA LEU A 13 -5.38 6.35 -8.12
C LEU A 13 -5.65 6.34 -6.62
N MET A 14 -4.67 5.92 -5.81
CA MET A 14 -4.81 5.82 -4.36
C MET A 14 -5.10 7.16 -3.69
N LYS A 15 -4.58 8.29 -4.20
CA LYS A 15 -4.92 9.61 -3.66
C LYS A 15 -6.41 9.88 -3.76
N VAL A 16 -7.02 9.58 -4.91
CA VAL A 16 -8.45 9.73 -5.12
C VAL A 16 -9.25 8.75 -4.26
N MET A 17 -8.84 7.46 -4.25
CA MET A 17 -9.55 6.41 -3.51
C MET A 17 -9.54 6.65 -2.00
N VAL A 18 -8.41 7.12 -1.44
CA VAL A 18 -8.32 7.49 -0.02
C VAL A 18 -9.25 8.65 0.30
N ALA A 19 -9.27 9.70 -0.53
CA ALA A 19 -10.16 10.83 -0.32
C ALA A 19 -11.65 10.42 -0.39
N MET A 20 -12.02 9.52 -1.32
CA MET A 20 -13.38 8.98 -1.41
C MET A 20 -13.76 8.12 -0.22
N ARG A 21 -12.81 7.33 0.33
CA ARG A 21 -13.00 6.59 1.58
C ARG A 21 -13.22 7.53 2.76
N ASP A 22 -12.38 8.55 2.89
CA ASP A 22 -12.44 9.50 4.01
C ASP A 22 -13.74 10.32 3.99
N ALA A 23 -14.30 10.55 2.79
CA ALA A 23 -15.63 11.09 2.60
C ALA A 23 -16.77 10.06 2.80
N ASN A 24 -16.47 8.82 3.22
CA ASN A 24 -17.41 7.72 3.43
C ASN A 24 -18.23 7.30 2.20
N HIS A 25 -17.67 7.50 1.00
CA HIS A 25 -18.33 7.13 -0.24
C HIS A 25 -18.03 5.70 -0.69
N ILE A 26 -16.91 5.14 -0.27
CA ILE A 26 -16.47 3.78 -0.63
C ILE A 26 -15.85 3.05 0.56
N LEU A 27 -15.89 1.72 0.49
CA LEU A 27 -14.98 0.85 1.23
C LEU A 27 -13.72 0.67 0.40
N LEU A 28 -12.56 1.03 0.96
CA LEU A 28 -11.28 0.92 0.27
C LEU A 28 -10.65 -0.44 0.55
N ASP A 29 -10.75 -1.33 -0.41
CA ASP A 29 -10.12 -2.65 -0.42
C ASP A 29 -9.46 -2.94 -1.79
N ALA A 30 -8.73 -4.04 -1.90
CA ALA A 30 -8.03 -4.41 -3.13
C ALA A 30 -8.98 -4.62 -4.33
N ASN A 31 -10.20 -5.13 -4.08
CA ASN A 31 -11.19 -5.31 -5.12
C ASN A 31 -11.73 -3.97 -5.62
N THR A 32 -12.04 -3.07 -4.70
CA THR A 32 -12.50 -1.71 -5.04
C THR A 32 -11.43 -0.99 -5.87
N ILE A 33 -10.17 -1.06 -5.48
CA ILE A 33 -9.07 -0.45 -6.25
C ILE A 33 -8.96 -1.06 -7.66
N ARG A 34 -9.01 -2.39 -7.77
CA ARG A 34 -8.94 -3.12 -9.04
C ARG A 34 -10.04 -2.71 -10.03
N ASN A 35 -11.25 -2.46 -9.54
CA ASN A 35 -12.38 -2.05 -10.36
C ASN A 35 -12.17 -0.69 -11.03
N TYR A 36 -11.26 0.13 -10.52
CA TYR A 36 -10.92 1.44 -11.10
C TYR A 36 -9.65 1.40 -11.96
N PHE A 37 -9.24 0.23 -12.44
CA PHE A 37 -8.18 0.12 -13.46
C PHE A 37 -8.68 0.40 -14.88
N GLU A 38 -9.99 0.49 -15.08
CA GLU A 38 -10.59 0.78 -16.37
C GLU A 38 -10.33 2.24 -16.80
N LEU A 39 -9.86 2.44 -18.03
CA LEU A 39 -9.52 3.78 -18.55
C LEU A 39 -10.74 4.71 -18.54
N GLU A 40 -11.91 4.19 -18.88
CA GLU A 40 -13.15 4.93 -18.93
C GLU A 40 -13.56 5.52 -17.57
N ARG A 41 -13.32 4.78 -16.49
CA ARG A 41 -13.55 5.26 -15.12
C ARG A 41 -12.59 6.38 -14.73
N LEU A 42 -11.32 6.26 -15.17
CA LEU A 42 -10.32 7.31 -14.94
C LEU A 42 -10.64 8.57 -15.73
N GLU A 43 -11.12 8.42 -16.98
CA GLU A 43 -11.58 9.53 -17.79
C GLU A 43 -12.81 10.23 -17.17
N ALA A 44 -13.76 9.47 -16.64
CA ALA A 44 -14.91 10.02 -15.94
C ALA A 44 -14.50 10.84 -14.70
N MET A 45 -13.58 10.33 -13.90
CA MET A 45 -13.03 11.06 -12.74
C MET A 45 -12.41 12.39 -13.16
N VAL A 46 -11.59 12.39 -14.23
CA VAL A 46 -10.77 13.54 -14.60
C VAL A 46 -11.53 14.56 -15.47
N LEU A 47 -12.42 14.09 -16.35
CA LEU A 47 -13.09 14.95 -17.33
C LEU A 47 -14.49 15.38 -16.92
N ASP A 48 -15.21 14.52 -16.19
CA ASP A 48 -16.57 14.79 -15.75
C ASP A 48 -16.68 15.09 -14.25
N ASN A 49 -15.60 15.02 -13.50
CA ASN A 49 -15.59 15.03 -12.03
C ASN A 49 -16.56 13.98 -11.46
N ALA A 50 -16.68 12.82 -12.10
CA ALA A 50 -17.65 11.78 -11.77
C ALA A 50 -16.96 10.50 -11.30
N PHE A 51 -17.23 10.09 -10.07
CA PHE A 51 -16.82 8.81 -9.51
C PHE A 51 -17.90 7.77 -9.76
N ILE A 52 -17.69 6.91 -10.76
CA ILE A 52 -18.66 5.89 -11.18
C ILE A 52 -18.64 4.72 -10.22
N ARG A 53 -19.80 4.35 -9.69
CA ARG A 53 -19.99 3.17 -8.82
C ARG A 53 -20.93 2.18 -9.49
N ASP A 54 -20.56 0.89 -9.44
CA ASP A 54 -21.39 -0.17 -10.04
C ASP A 54 -22.76 -0.25 -9.34
N GLY A 55 -23.84 -0.14 -10.11
CA GLY A 55 -25.20 -0.24 -9.60
C GLY A 55 -25.66 0.91 -8.70
N GLN A 56 -24.92 2.02 -8.65
CA GLN A 56 -25.24 3.21 -7.86
C GLN A 56 -25.06 4.49 -8.69
N GLU A 57 -25.63 5.58 -8.22
CA GLU A 57 -25.38 6.88 -8.83
C GLU A 57 -23.92 7.30 -8.72
N ALA A 58 -23.42 7.95 -9.76
CA ALA A 58 -22.09 8.54 -9.76
C ALA A 58 -22.01 9.67 -8.73
N ILE A 59 -20.86 9.78 -8.06
CA ILE A 59 -20.62 10.86 -7.09
C ILE A 59 -19.93 12.01 -7.82
N ASN A 60 -20.42 13.23 -7.64
CA ASN A 60 -19.71 14.42 -8.08
C ASN A 60 -18.46 14.63 -7.21
N MET A 61 -17.30 14.78 -7.84
CA MET A 61 -15.98 14.88 -7.20
C MET A 61 -15.49 16.33 -7.07
N GLU A 62 -16.28 17.34 -7.36
CA GLU A 62 -15.90 18.77 -7.28
C GLU A 62 -15.44 19.19 -5.87
N PHE A 63 -15.81 18.44 -4.83
CA PHE A 63 -15.36 18.69 -3.47
C PHE A 63 -13.87 18.33 -3.24
N LEU A 64 -13.26 17.57 -4.15
CA LEU A 64 -11.86 17.18 -4.02
C LEU A 64 -10.93 18.30 -4.45
N PRO A 65 -9.89 18.60 -3.65
CA PRO A 65 -8.88 19.59 -4.04
C PRO A 65 -8.11 19.15 -5.30
N ASP A 66 -7.71 20.11 -6.12
CA ASP A 66 -6.93 19.86 -7.35
C ASP A 66 -5.66 19.04 -7.09
N VAL A 67 -5.01 19.21 -5.96
CA VAL A 67 -3.80 18.47 -5.58
C VAL A 67 -4.04 16.95 -5.51
N ILE A 68 -5.27 16.52 -5.24
CA ILE A 68 -5.68 15.09 -5.23
C ILE A 68 -5.87 14.59 -6.66
N MET A 69 -6.49 15.41 -7.53
CA MET A 69 -6.84 15.02 -8.89
C MET A 69 -5.69 15.17 -9.89
N GLN A 70 -4.77 16.12 -9.64
CA GLN A 70 -3.67 16.45 -10.56
C GLN A 70 -2.79 15.26 -10.94
N PRO A 71 -2.39 14.34 -10.03
CA PRO A 71 -1.61 13.16 -10.41
C PRO A 71 -2.32 12.26 -11.42
N MET A 72 -3.65 12.08 -11.28
CA MET A 72 -4.45 11.29 -12.22
C MET A 72 -4.58 11.98 -13.57
N GLN A 73 -4.79 13.30 -13.57
CA GLN A 73 -4.79 14.11 -14.79
C GLN A 73 -3.45 13.99 -15.53
N ASN A 74 -2.33 14.06 -14.79
CA ASN A 74 -1.00 13.92 -15.35
C ASN A 74 -0.77 12.51 -15.89
N TYR A 75 -1.23 11.48 -15.18
CA TYR A 75 -1.13 10.10 -15.66
C TYR A 75 -1.80 9.94 -17.03
N LEU A 76 -3.04 10.39 -17.22
CA LEU A 76 -3.73 10.30 -18.51
C LEU A 76 -2.95 11.01 -19.63
N LYS A 77 -2.39 12.19 -19.35
CA LYS A 77 -1.56 12.94 -20.32
C LYS A 77 -0.28 12.20 -20.73
N THR A 78 0.24 11.30 -19.90
CA THR A 78 1.45 10.52 -20.19
C THR A 78 1.18 9.31 -21.10
N LEU A 79 -0.09 8.96 -21.34
CA LEU A 79 -0.44 7.87 -22.25
C LEU A 79 -0.25 8.34 -23.71
N PRO A 80 0.63 7.68 -24.50
CA PRO A 80 0.89 8.08 -25.87
C PRO A 80 -0.38 8.05 -26.73
N GLY A 81 -0.69 9.16 -27.38
CA GLY A 81 -1.89 9.29 -28.23
C GLY A 81 -3.18 9.67 -27.49
N TYR A 82 -3.11 9.87 -26.16
CA TYR A 82 -4.28 10.27 -25.39
C TYR A 82 -4.83 11.63 -25.83
N ASN A 83 -6.14 11.70 -26.04
CA ASN A 83 -6.82 12.92 -26.43
C ASN A 83 -8.10 13.11 -25.59
N LYS A 84 -8.16 14.18 -24.81
CA LYS A 84 -9.32 14.52 -23.97
C LYS A 84 -10.64 14.60 -24.74
N ALA A 85 -10.59 15.11 -26.00
CA ALA A 85 -11.78 15.25 -26.85
C ALA A 85 -12.34 13.90 -27.33
N LYS A 86 -11.55 12.81 -27.20
CA LYS A 86 -11.95 11.45 -27.60
C LYS A 86 -12.27 10.55 -26.40
N LYS A 87 -12.82 11.12 -25.34
CA LYS A 87 -13.26 10.37 -24.16
C LYS A 87 -14.07 9.13 -24.55
N GLY A 88 -13.75 7.96 -24.00
CA GLY A 88 -14.41 6.68 -24.28
C GLY A 88 -14.20 6.13 -25.69
N LYS A 89 -13.45 6.85 -26.56
CA LYS A 89 -13.16 6.47 -27.95
C LYS A 89 -11.70 6.78 -28.30
N GLN A 90 -10.79 6.46 -27.39
CA GLN A 90 -9.36 6.65 -27.61
C GLN A 90 -8.85 5.74 -28.72
N VAL A 91 -7.69 6.06 -29.29
CA VAL A 91 -7.01 5.18 -30.23
C VAL A 91 -6.49 3.92 -29.54
N SER A 92 -6.40 2.80 -30.27
CA SER A 92 -5.97 1.48 -29.70
C SER A 92 -4.68 1.57 -28.90
N GLN A 93 -3.73 2.40 -29.35
CA GLN A 93 -2.47 2.61 -28.66
C GLN A 93 -2.63 3.06 -27.20
N VAL A 94 -3.62 3.89 -26.88
CA VAL A 94 -3.88 4.37 -25.51
C VAL A 94 -4.32 3.21 -24.65
N TYR A 95 -5.28 2.40 -25.12
CA TYR A 95 -5.76 1.22 -24.42
C TYR A 95 -4.66 0.17 -24.20
N GLU A 96 -3.84 -0.09 -25.23
CA GLU A 96 -2.72 -1.02 -25.13
C GLU A 96 -1.69 -0.56 -24.08
N GLN A 97 -1.29 0.72 -24.14
CA GLN A 97 -0.32 1.27 -23.19
C GLN A 97 -0.86 1.25 -21.74
N HIS A 98 -2.13 1.60 -21.55
CA HIS A 98 -2.79 1.50 -20.25
C HIS A 98 -2.90 0.03 -19.81
N GLY A 99 -3.27 -0.88 -20.70
CA GLY A 99 -3.34 -2.32 -20.46
C GLY A 99 -2.01 -2.91 -20.01
N PHE A 100 -0.87 -2.53 -20.65
CA PHE A 100 0.46 -2.97 -20.21
C PHE A 100 0.81 -2.48 -18.79
N ILE A 101 0.34 -1.30 -18.39
CA ILE A 101 0.54 -0.75 -17.06
C ILE A 101 -0.30 -1.52 -16.03
N THR A 102 -1.59 -1.69 -16.29
CA THR A 102 -2.52 -2.36 -15.36
C THR A 102 -2.24 -3.86 -15.23
N MET A 103 -1.76 -4.51 -16.30
CA MET A 103 -1.36 -5.92 -16.28
C MET A 103 -0.26 -6.21 -15.24
N GLN A 104 0.65 -5.26 -14.98
CA GLN A 104 1.67 -5.41 -13.93
C GLN A 104 1.07 -5.48 -12.52
N LEU A 105 -0.14 -4.97 -12.34
CA LEU A 105 -0.84 -4.86 -11.06
C LEU A 105 -1.85 -5.99 -10.86
N THR A 106 -2.42 -6.52 -11.93
CA THR A 106 -3.53 -7.47 -11.92
C THR A 106 -3.24 -8.65 -11.00
N ARG A 107 -2.05 -9.25 -11.10
CA ARG A 107 -1.70 -10.43 -10.29
C ARG A 107 -1.74 -10.14 -8.79
N VAL A 108 -1.18 -9.01 -8.36
CA VAL A 108 -1.13 -8.63 -6.93
C VAL A 108 -2.52 -8.33 -6.42
N PHE A 109 -3.30 -7.52 -7.16
CA PHE A 109 -4.65 -7.16 -6.74
C PHE A 109 -5.62 -8.34 -6.79
N THR A 110 -5.48 -9.25 -7.75
CA THR A 110 -6.26 -10.50 -7.78
C THR A 110 -5.93 -11.37 -6.56
N SER A 111 -4.66 -11.54 -6.23
CA SER A 111 -4.26 -12.28 -5.02
C SER A 111 -4.87 -11.65 -3.75
N LEU A 112 -4.76 -10.34 -3.57
CA LEU A 112 -5.30 -9.66 -2.40
C LEU A 112 -6.85 -9.63 -2.37
N ALA A 113 -7.51 -9.48 -3.52
CA ALA A 113 -8.96 -9.39 -3.58
C ALA A 113 -9.66 -10.75 -3.52
N ASP A 114 -9.13 -11.75 -4.20
CA ASP A 114 -9.80 -13.04 -4.42
C ASP A 114 -9.23 -14.11 -3.46
N THR A 115 -7.90 -14.26 -3.38
CA THR A 115 -7.28 -15.28 -2.53
C THR A 115 -7.33 -14.89 -1.05
N TYR A 116 -6.96 -13.66 -0.73
CA TYR A 116 -6.89 -13.14 0.63
C TYR A 116 -8.03 -12.16 0.98
N GLY A 117 -9.06 -12.07 0.13
CA GLY A 117 -10.19 -11.18 0.34
C GLY A 117 -10.89 -11.41 1.67
N HIS A 118 -10.97 -12.65 2.13
CA HIS A 118 -11.55 -13.02 3.42
C HIS A 118 -10.75 -12.48 4.63
N ILE A 119 -9.47 -12.13 4.44
CA ILE A 119 -8.61 -11.55 5.48
C ILE A 119 -8.57 -10.02 5.37
N VAL A 120 -8.41 -9.49 4.14
CA VAL A 120 -8.11 -8.05 3.95
C VAL A 120 -9.33 -7.21 3.57
N ARG A 121 -10.46 -7.83 3.16
CA ARG A 121 -11.70 -7.15 2.80
C ARG A 121 -12.65 -7.06 3.97
N VAL A 122 -12.32 -6.27 4.95
CA VAL A 122 -13.11 -6.07 6.17
C VAL A 122 -13.46 -4.60 6.37
N LYS A 123 -14.64 -4.32 6.95
CA LYS A 123 -15.05 -2.94 7.25
C LYS A 123 -14.25 -2.34 8.40
N MET A 124 -13.88 -3.18 9.37
CA MET A 124 -13.05 -2.80 10.51
C MET A 124 -11.93 -3.82 10.66
N ALA A 125 -10.72 -3.34 10.83
CA ALA A 125 -9.57 -4.21 11.09
C ALA A 125 -9.75 -4.88 12.48
N GLU A 126 -9.63 -6.21 12.51
CA GLU A 126 -9.60 -6.96 13.78
C GLU A 126 -8.24 -6.84 14.48
N VAL A 127 -7.18 -6.64 13.68
CA VAL A 127 -5.82 -6.44 14.18
C VAL A 127 -5.34 -5.04 13.80
N ASP A 128 -5.10 -4.21 14.80
CA ASP A 128 -4.44 -2.91 14.64
C ASP A 128 -3.01 -3.00 15.19
N PHE A 129 -2.01 -2.83 14.33
CA PHE A 129 -0.61 -2.85 14.75
C PHE A 129 -0.28 -1.76 15.78
N LYS A 130 -0.98 -0.64 15.77
CA LYS A 130 -0.82 0.39 16.79
C LYS A 130 -1.28 -0.13 18.16
N ASP A 131 -2.44 -0.77 18.25
CA ASP A 131 -2.93 -1.41 19.47
C ASP A 131 -2.00 -2.53 19.94
N VAL A 132 -1.54 -3.38 19.00
CA VAL A 132 -0.63 -4.48 19.30
C VAL A 132 0.67 -3.98 19.94
N VAL A 133 1.30 -2.96 19.36
CA VAL A 133 2.59 -2.44 19.83
C VAL A 133 2.43 -1.61 21.10
N LEU A 134 1.51 -0.65 21.13
CA LEU A 134 1.38 0.27 22.28
C LEU A 134 0.83 -0.42 23.52
N ASN A 135 -0.06 -1.40 23.36
CA ASN A 135 -0.59 -2.20 24.46
C ASN A 135 0.21 -3.49 24.70
N ARG A 136 1.39 -3.61 24.06
CA ARG A 136 2.35 -4.71 24.26
C ARG A 136 1.72 -6.10 24.12
N ARG A 137 0.83 -6.25 23.14
CA ARG A 137 0.18 -7.53 22.84
C ARG A 137 1.13 -8.46 22.10
N ILE A 138 0.88 -9.76 22.18
CA ILE A 138 1.57 -10.78 21.40
C ILE A 138 0.75 -11.04 20.14
N LEU A 139 1.38 -10.86 18.97
CA LEU A 139 0.79 -11.16 17.68
C LEU A 139 1.65 -12.22 16.98
N THR A 140 1.04 -13.34 16.61
CA THR A 140 1.66 -14.36 15.78
C THR A 140 1.02 -14.32 14.39
N VAL A 141 1.84 -14.11 13.36
CA VAL A 141 1.40 -14.14 11.97
C VAL A 141 1.90 -15.41 11.31
N LEU A 142 0.97 -16.29 10.94
CA LEU A 142 1.29 -17.53 10.24
C LEU A 142 1.11 -17.35 8.73
N LEU A 143 2.18 -17.59 7.98
CA LEU A 143 2.14 -17.58 6.53
C LEU A 143 2.07 -19.05 6.02
N PRO A 144 1.00 -19.45 5.29
CA PRO A 144 0.76 -20.85 4.93
C PRO A 144 1.66 -21.32 3.78
N ALA A 145 2.94 -21.51 4.05
CA ALA A 145 3.98 -21.82 3.06
C ALA A 145 3.78 -23.12 2.28
N LEU A 146 3.09 -24.09 2.87
CA LEU A 146 2.81 -25.40 2.21
C LEU A 146 1.53 -25.38 1.37
N GLU A 147 0.65 -24.40 1.56
CA GLU A 147 -0.66 -24.36 0.91
C GLU A 147 -0.73 -23.37 -0.25
N LYS A 148 0.18 -22.41 -0.29
CA LYS A 148 0.15 -21.29 -1.23
C LYS A 148 1.43 -21.21 -2.07
N SER A 149 1.30 -20.58 -3.24
CA SER A 149 2.47 -20.33 -4.08
C SER A 149 3.43 -19.36 -3.40
N PRO A 150 4.76 -19.47 -3.67
CA PRO A 150 5.75 -18.55 -3.09
C PRO A 150 5.44 -17.06 -3.30
N ASP A 151 4.88 -16.70 -4.45
CA ASP A 151 4.56 -15.31 -4.77
C ASP A 151 3.34 -14.80 -3.99
N GLU A 152 2.33 -15.63 -3.78
CA GLU A 152 1.16 -15.28 -2.95
C GLU A 152 1.58 -15.09 -1.50
N LEU A 153 2.40 -16.00 -0.98
CA LEU A 153 2.97 -15.92 0.36
C LEU A 153 3.77 -14.62 0.55
N ALA A 154 4.66 -14.33 -0.42
CA ALA A 154 5.47 -13.12 -0.40
C ALA A 154 4.60 -11.85 -0.41
N ASN A 155 3.52 -11.83 -1.16
CA ASN A 155 2.61 -10.68 -1.23
C ASN A 155 1.91 -10.43 0.12
N LEU A 156 1.40 -11.47 0.77
CA LEU A 156 0.78 -11.35 2.09
C LEU A 156 1.80 -10.90 3.14
N GLY A 157 2.97 -11.53 3.19
CA GLY A 157 4.04 -11.16 4.10
C GLY A 157 4.49 -9.70 3.92
N LYS A 158 4.59 -9.22 2.67
CA LYS A 158 4.93 -7.82 2.36
C LYS A 158 3.88 -6.84 2.89
N VAL A 159 2.60 -7.16 2.84
CA VAL A 159 1.54 -6.33 3.42
C VAL A 159 1.72 -6.21 4.93
N VAL A 160 1.96 -7.33 5.61
CA VAL A 160 2.21 -7.36 7.07
C VAL A 160 3.43 -6.51 7.44
N ILE A 161 4.56 -6.71 6.73
CA ILE A 161 5.79 -5.94 6.97
C ILE A 161 5.62 -4.45 6.67
N ALA A 162 4.89 -4.09 5.61
CA ALA A 162 4.61 -2.68 5.30
C ALA A 162 3.76 -2.03 6.40
N SER A 163 2.77 -2.74 6.92
CA SER A 163 1.93 -2.28 8.04
C SER A 163 2.74 -2.09 9.32
N LEU A 164 3.63 -3.03 9.65
CA LEU A 164 4.56 -2.92 10.77
C LEU A 164 5.49 -1.71 10.61
N LYS A 165 6.08 -1.51 9.42
CA LYS A 165 6.92 -0.35 9.12
C LYS A 165 6.18 0.98 9.29
N THR A 166 4.94 1.05 8.84
CA THR A 166 4.08 2.23 9.03
C THR A 166 3.82 2.52 10.51
N MET A 167 3.56 1.47 11.31
CA MET A 167 3.42 1.61 12.75
C MET A 167 4.72 2.08 13.42
N MET A 168 5.87 1.53 13.01
CA MET A 168 7.17 1.97 13.52
C MET A 168 7.42 3.46 13.24
N ALA A 169 7.11 3.93 12.03
CA ALA A 169 7.22 5.35 11.66
C ALA A 169 6.31 6.23 12.53
N ALA A 170 5.08 5.80 12.81
CA ALA A 170 4.18 6.50 13.73
C ALA A 170 4.72 6.60 15.17
N GLY A 171 5.61 5.68 15.56
CA GLY A 171 6.31 5.70 16.85
C GLY A 171 7.31 6.85 17.01
N LEU A 172 7.65 7.58 15.94
CA LEU A 172 8.51 8.76 16.01
C LEU A 172 7.84 9.91 16.78
N GLY A 173 6.51 9.94 16.85
CA GLY A 173 5.73 11.04 17.44
C GLY A 173 5.50 12.19 16.43
N ASP A 174 4.72 13.17 16.85
CA ASP A 174 4.21 14.24 15.99
C ASP A 174 5.06 15.53 16.06
N SER A 175 6.06 15.58 16.96
CA SER A 175 6.86 16.78 17.20
C SER A 175 8.31 16.56 16.84
N VAL A 176 8.88 17.51 16.07
CA VAL A 176 10.28 17.50 15.62
C VAL A 176 11.16 18.33 16.54
N GLU A 177 10.58 19.33 17.20
CA GLU A 177 11.28 20.26 18.11
C GLU A 177 10.60 20.27 19.47
N GLY A 178 11.40 20.38 20.54
CA GLY A 178 10.90 20.38 21.91
C GLY A 178 11.95 19.98 22.94
N THR A 179 11.54 19.84 24.18
CA THR A 179 12.40 19.38 25.26
C THR A 179 12.62 17.86 25.21
N TYR A 180 13.62 17.37 25.94
CA TYR A 180 13.84 15.92 26.13
C TYR A 180 12.56 15.20 26.63
N GLN A 181 11.80 15.87 27.51
CA GLN A 181 10.53 15.36 28.00
C GLN A 181 9.51 15.17 26.86
N ASP A 182 9.42 16.13 25.96
CA ASP A 182 8.44 16.11 24.86
C ASP A 182 8.84 15.12 23.77
N LEU A 183 10.11 15.11 23.37
CA LEU A 183 10.60 14.36 22.23
C LEU A 183 10.91 12.88 22.55
N ILE A 184 11.34 12.59 23.77
CA ILE A 184 11.81 11.24 24.15
C ILE A 184 10.85 10.58 25.14
N LYS A 185 10.56 11.26 26.25
CA LYS A 185 9.72 10.68 27.32
C LYS A 185 8.27 10.47 26.91
N ARG A 186 7.73 11.34 26.06
CA ARG A 186 6.35 11.26 25.57
C ARG A 186 6.18 10.47 24.27
N LYS A 187 7.27 9.89 23.72
CA LYS A 187 7.12 9.01 22.55
C LYS A 187 6.09 7.91 22.82
N PRO A 188 5.18 7.64 21.87
CA PRO A 188 4.16 6.59 22.06
C PRO A 188 4.77 5.21 22.34
N THR A 189 5.95 4.93 21.79
CA THR A 189 6.67 3.66 21.96
C THR A 189 7.68 3.67 23.10
N ASN A 190 7.74 4.74 23.91
CA ASN A 190 8.65 4.78 25.05
C ASN A 190 8.20 3.79 26.15
N ALA A 191 9.00 2.77 26.36
CA ALA A 191 8.75 1.72 27.34
C ALA A 191 10.07 1.22 27.93
N PRO A 192 10.05 0.60 29.13
CA PRO A 192 11.27 0.07 29.79
C PRO A 192 11.99 -0.99 28.95
N THR A 193 11.25 -1.74 28.13
CA THR A 193 11.78 -2.78 27.23
C THR A 193 11.29 -2.51 25.81
N PRO A 194 12.12 -2.79 24.78
CA PRO A 194 11.70 -2.66 23.40
C PRO A 194 10.55 -3.63 23.04
N TYR A 195 9.76 -3.29 22.05
CA TYR A 195 8.84 -4.23 21.43
C TYR A 195 9.63 -5.19 20.53
N LEU A 196 9.49 -6.49 20.77
CA LEU A 196 10.26 -7.52 20.04
C LEU A 196 9.51 -7.92 18.75
N CYS A 197 10.17 -7.80 17.61
CA CYS A 197 9.68 -8.27 16.32
C CYS A 197 10.61 -9.41 15.85
N VAL A 198 10.07 -10.61 15.74
CA VAL A 198 10.79 -11.77 15.19
C VAL A 198 10.26 -12.03 13.77
N LEU A 199 11.14 -11.96 12.79
CA LEU A 199 10.85 -12.15 11.38
C LEU A 199 11.55 -13.42 10.91
N ASP A 200 10.86 -14.56 11.09
CA ASP A 200 11.37 -15.86 10.71
C ASP A 200 11.21 -16.07 9.20
N GLU A 201 12.21 -16.71 8.58
CA GLU A 201 12.29 -16.93 7.12
C GLU A 201 12.09 -15.64 6.30
N TYR A 202 12.64 -14.51 6.79
CA TYR A 202 12.44 -13.18 6.24
C TYR A 202 12.74 -13.08 4.73
N GLY A 203 13.67 -13.87 4.20
CA GLY A 203 14.03 -13.88 2.80
C GLY A 203 12.86 -14.13 1.84
N TYR A 204 11.80 -14.81 2.26
CA TYR A 204 10.64 -15.10 1.43
C TYR A 204 9.71 -13.90 1.23
N TYR A 205 9.70 -12.96 2.18
CA TYR A 205 8.78 -11.80 2.16
C TYR A 205 9.48 -10.47 2.40
N ALA A 206 10.77 -10.41 2.15
CA ALA A 206 11.55 -9.19 2.32
C ALA A 206 10.98 -8.02 1.49
N VAL A 207 10.96 -6.84 2.09
CA VAL A 207 10.41 -5.61 1.50
C VAL A 207 11.55 -4.64 1.25
N GLN A 208 11.62 -4.12 0.03
CA GLN A 208 12.61 -3.12 -0.33
C GLN A 208 12.53 -1.89 0.60
N GLY A 209 13.67 -1.42 1.08
CA GLY A 209 13.78 -0.31 2.01
C GLY A 209 13.46 -0.69 3.46
N PHE A 210 13.36 -1.98 3.81
CA PHE A 210 13.22 -2.40 5.19
C PHE A 210 14.57 -2.47 5.92
N ALA A 211 15.70 -2.56 5.22
CA ALA A 211 17.05 -2.53 5.80
C ALA A 211 17.33 -1.28 6.66
N VAL A 212 16.64 -0.17 6.41
CA VAL A 212 16.72 1.03 7.25
C VAL A 212 16.13 0.82 8.64
N VAL A 213 15.16 -0.09 8.78
CA VAL A 213 14.45 -0.33 10.03
C VAL A 213 15.35 -0.82 11.16
N PRO A 214 16.25 -1.80 10.99
CA PRO A 214 17.19 -2.21 12.03
C PRO A 214 18.04 -1.07 12.57
N ALA A 215 18.50 -0.18 11.70
CA ALA A 215 19.31 0.97 12.09
C ALA A 215 18.54 1.97 12.97
N GLN A 216 17.25 2.09 12.77
CA GLN A 216 16.37 3.02 13.48
C GLN A 216 15.54 2.39 14.58
N ALA A 217 15.38 1.06 14.59
CA ALA A 217 14.49 0.32 15.48
C ALA A 217 14.68 0.69 16.96
N ARG A 218 15.93 0.82 17.40
CA ARG A 218 16.26 1.19 18.78
C ARG A 218 15.65 2.54 19.18
N SER A 219 15.77 3.55 18.33
CA SER A 219 15.23 4.89 18.61
C SER A 219 13.71 4.93 18.56
N LEU A 220 13.09 3.93 17.89
CA LEU A 220 11.66 3.74 17.77
C LEU A 220 11.07 2.84 18.88
N GLY A 221 11.92 2.31 19.78
CA GLY A 221 11.48 1.42 20.85
C GLY A 221 11.25 -0.03 20.41
N PHE A 222 11.88 -0.47 19.31
CA PHE A 222 11.78 -1.83 18.77
C PHE A 222 13.11 -2.58 18.84
N SER A 223 13.02 -3.90 18.97
CA SER A 223 14.09 -4.85 18.73
C SER A 223 13.67 -5.80 17.63
N VAL A 224 14.42 -5.89 16.55
CA VAL A 224 14.09 -6.72 15.38
C VAL A 224 15.09 -7.86 15.26
N ILE A 225 14.57 -9.08 15.14
CA ILE A 225 15.34 -10.30 14.90
C ILE A 225 14.95 -10.81 13.52
N PHE A 226 15.92 -10.95 12.64
CA PHE A 226 15.78 -11.59 11.34
C PHE A 226 16.32 -13.01 11.44
N ALA A 227 15.53 -13.99 11.03
CA ALA A 227 15.95 -15.37 10.90
C ALA A 227 15.76 -15.83 9.46
N GLY A 228 16.61 -16.73 9.02
CA GLY A 228 16.58 -17.31 7.68
C GLY A 228 17.65 -18.38 7.54
N GLN A 229 17.54 -19.24 6.52
CA GLN A 229 18.42 -20.39 6.35
C GLN A 229 19.78 -20.02 5.76
N ASP A 230 19.78 -19.08 4.80
CA ASP A 230 21.00 -18.68 4.11
C ASP A 230 20.94 -17.21 3.62
N LEU A 231 22.13 -16.66 3.35
CA LEU A 231 22.27 -15.30 2.82
C LEU A 231 21.66 -15.12 1.42
N PRO A 232 21.76 -16.08 0.47
CA PRO A 232 21.11 -15.98 -0.83
C PRO A 232 19.60 -15.79 -0.76
N ALA A 233 18.91 -16.35 0.24
CA ALA A 233 17.46 -16.14 0.42
C ALA A 233 17.14 -14.66 0.71
N PHE A 234 17.95 -13.99 1.52
CA PHE A 234 17.83 -12.54 1.76
C PHE A 234 18.14 -11.72 0.50
N GLN A 235 19.19 -12.09 -0.24
CA GLN A 235 19.63 -11.41 -1.47
C GLN A 235 18.66 -11.56 -2.62
N LYS A 236 17.82 -12.60 -2.63
CA LYS A 236 16.82 -12.86 -3.68
C LYS A 236 15.79 -11.74 -3.81
N ALA A 237 15.43 -11.13 -2.70
CA ALA A 237 14.45 -10.04 -2.69
C ALA A 237 15.09 -8.70 -3.08
N SER A 238 16.28 -8.41 -2.57
CA SER A 238 17.11 -7.25 -2.93
C SER A 238 18.53 -7.45 -2.40
N LYS A 239 19.54 -7.14 -3.20
CA LYS A 239 20.93 -7.14 -2.73
C LYS A 239 21.19 -6.10 -1.63
N GLU A 240 20.34 -5.06 -1.58
CA GLU A 240 20.44 -3.98 -0.59
C GLU A 240 19.84 -4.38 0.76
N GLU A 241 18.99 -5.41 0.78
CA GLU A 241 18.32 -5.91 1.99
C GLU A 241 19.14 -7.04 2.70
N ALA A 242 20.16 -7.53 2.08
CA ALA A 242 21.06 -8.54 2.62
C ALA A 242 22.29 -7.92 3.29
#